data_d45cdf2bf862e049c2343ff45adadcfe
#
_entry.id   d45cdf2bf862e049c2343ff45adadcfe
#
_cell.length_a   1.000
_cell.length_b   1.000
_cell.length_c   1.000
_cell.angle_alpha   90.00
_cell.angle_beta   90.00
_cell.angle_gamma   90.00
#
_symmetry.space_group_name_H-M   'P 1'
#
loop_
_entity.id
_entity.type
_entity.pdbx_description
1 polymer ?
#
loop_
_entity_poly.entity_id
_entity_poly.type
_entity_poly.pdbx_seq_one_letter_code
_entity_poly.pdbx_strand_id
1 'polypeptide(L)'
;LIQVSAQPKASPEFCDNEIVIHCRPRAINMRLVSWNVNGIRAAIRKGIDGYFSSIDADIWMLQEVRALPEQLPKNWDWPEGYEVHLHPAEKKGYSGVATLSRIPMQIVRTGKPSAIDPEDSEGRIVVSKHNRITCINTYLPSGSSGDERQRFKETWMDEWRNFLQPYIDSSEPVIVCGDLNVAHTEDDIWNPKGNAKMSGFLPQERQWFSQLLDDGWHDAFRDKHGVGTKIYSWWSNRGQARAKDRGWRIDYFLLNHAANELVKDIRIERQGGLEISDHAPVILDIDY
;
A
#
# COMPACT_ATOMS: atom_id res chain seq x y z
N LEU A 1 61.94 -69.01 -16.43
CA LEU A 1 61.11 -68.26 -15.48
C LEU A 1 61.41 -66.78 -15.66
N ILE A 2 60.58 -66.10 -16.44
CA ILE A 2 60.67 -64.64 -16.68
C ILE A 2 59.50 -63.99 -15.94
N GLN A 3 59.82 -63.16 -14.96
CA GLN A 3 58.84 -62.34 -14.27
C GLN A 3 58.66 -61.04 -15.06
N VAL A 4 57.44 -60.77 -15.50
CA VAL A 4 57.06 -59.50 -16.13
C VAL A 4 56.33 -58.69 -15.05
N SER A 5 56.95 -57.58 -14.68
CA SER A 5 56.32 -56.60 -13.78
C SER A 5 55.40 -55.71 -14.57
N ALA A 6 54.10 -55.70 -14.17
CA ALA A 6 53.13 -54.77 -14.70
C ALA A 6 53.16 -53.45 -13.91
N GLN A 7 53.36 -52.35 -14.64
CA GLN A 7 53.11 -50.99 -14.04
C GLN A 7 51.62 -50.66 -13.99
N PRO A 8 51.19 -49.95 -12.96
CA PRO A 8 49.80 -49.50 -12.86
C PRO A 8 49.54 -48.31 -13.80
N LYS A 9 48.44 -48.42 -14.56
CA LYS A 9 47.90 -47.32 -15.39
C LYS A 9 47.34 -46.22 -14.50
N ALA A 10 47.71 -44.97 -14.81
CA ALA A 10 47.13 -43.77 -14.23
C ALA A 10 45.63 -43.69 -14.54
N SER A 11 44.85 -43.42 -13.51
CA SER A 11 43.43 -43.11 -13.62
C SER A 11 43.22 -41.70 -14.18
N PRO A 12 42.20 -41.46 -15.00
CA PRO A 12 41.88 -40.11 -15.46
C PRO A 12 41.31 -39.28 -14.29
N GLU A 13 41.88 -38.10 -14.08
CA GLU A 13 41.33 -37.09 -13.20
C GLU A 13 39.97 -36.65 -13.75
N PHE A 14 38.91 -36.93 -12.99
CA PHE A 14 37.58 -36.33 -13.22
C PHE A 14 37.63 -34.90 -12.71
N CYS A 15 37.67 -33.92 -13.61
CA CYS A 15 37.29 -32.54 -13.28
C CYS A 15 35.79 -32.50 -13.03
N ASP A 16 35.37 -32.45 -11.77
CA ASP A 16 34.02 -32.11 -11.38
C ASP A 16 33.79 -30.63 -11.67
N ASN A 17 33.35 -30.31 -12.88
CA ASN A 17 32.69 -29.03 -13.17
C ASN A 17 31.25 -29.13 -12.64
N GLU A 18 31.06 -28.83 -11.37
CA GLU A 18 29.73 -28.50 -10.86
C GLU A 18 29.24 -27.24 -11.58
N ILE A 19 28.39 -27.44 -12.58
CA ILE A 19 27.58 -26.38 -13.14
C ILE A 19 26.55 -26.01 -12.06
N VAL A 20 26.85 -24.98 -11.25
CA VAL A 20 25.91 -24.36 -10.36
C VAL A 20 24.85 -23.67 -11.24
N ILE A 21 23.82 -24.40 -11.60
CA ILE A 21 22.63 -23.84 -12.21
C ILE A 21 21.97 -22.96 -11.15
N HIS A 22 22.26 -21.66 -11.21
CA HIS A 22 21.48 -20.67 -10.49
C HIS A 22 20.08 -20.67 -11.11
N CYS A 23 19.22 -21.57 -10.65
CA CYS A 23 17.78 -21.47 -10.90
C CYS A 23 17.34 -20.15 -10.28
N ARG A 24 17.20 -19.09 -11.09
CA ARG A 24 16.45 -17.91 -10.67
C ARG A 24 15.04 -18.42 -10.37
N PRO A 25 14.50 -18.19 -9.17
CA PRO A 25 13.12 -18.54 -8.90
C PRO A 25 12.27 -17.87 -9.98
N ARG A 26 11.30 -18.60 -10.50
CA ARG A 26 10.35 -18.09 -11.49
C ARG A 26 9.66 -16.89 -10.83
N ALA A 27 9.75 -15.71 -11.44
CA ALA A 27 9.09 -14.52 -10.92
C ALA A 27 7.60 -14.84 -10.69
N ILE A 28 7.16 -14.71 -9.45
CA ILE A 28 5.76 -14.90 -9.07
C ILE A 28 5.12 -13.52 -9.25
N ASN A 29 4.15 -13.44 -10.15
CA ASN A 29 3.37 -12.22 -10.29
C ASN A 29 2.51 -12.06 -9.03
N MET A 30 2.68 -10.96 -8.30
CA MET A 30 1.95 -10.68 -7.07
C MET A 30 1.14 -9.39 -7.25
N ARG A 31 -0.13 -9.44 -6.86
CA ARG A 31 -1.04 -8.28 -6.91
C ARG A 31 -1.36 -7.77 -5.52
N LEU A 32 -1.08 -6.48 -5.31
CA LEU A 32 -1.42 -5.75 -4.10
C LEU A 32 -2.50 -4.70 -4.41
N VAL A 33 -3.45 -4.53 -3.49
CA VAL A 33 -4.49 -3.51 -3.63
C VAL A 33 -4.56 -2.65 -2.37
N SER A 34 -4.55 -1.34 -2.55
CA SER A 34 -4.86 -0.36 -1.51
C SER A 34 -6.23 0.26 -1.79
N TRP A 35 -7.12 0.27 -0.79
CA TRP A 35 -8.46 0.80 -0.97
C TRP A 35 -9.05 1.38 0.32
N ASN A 36 -9.33 2.66 0.32
CA ASN A 36 -10.20 3.27 1.33
C ASN A 36 -11.65 2.87 1.04
N VAL A 37 -12.23 2.05 1.91
CA VAL A 37 -13.58 1.47 1.72
C VAL A 37 -14.70 2.33 2.29
N ASN A 38 -14.37 3.46 2.94
CA ASN A 38 -15.33 4.40 3.54
C ASN A 38 -16.39 3.70 4.41
N GLY A 39 -15.93 2.71 5.21
CA GLY A 39 -16.73 1.90 6.10
C GLY A 39 -17.10 0.53 5.53
N ILE A 40 -16.44 -0.51 6.06
CA ILE A 40 -16.59 -1.89 5.58
C ILE A 40 -18.04 -2.38 5.61
N ARG A 41 -18.83 -2.04 6.64
CA ARG A 41 -20.25 -2.43 6.74
C ARG A 41 -21.10 -1.85 5.60
N ALA A 42 -20.78 -0.63 5.14
CA ALA A 42 -21.45 -0.03 3.99
C ALA A 42 -20.99 -0.69 2.69
N ALA A 43 -19.69 -0.97 2.57
CA ALA A 43 -19.09 -1.65 1.44
C ALA A 43 -19.65 -3.07 1.25
N ILE A 44 -19.83 -3.84 2.36
CA ILE A 44 -20.47 -5.15 2.34
C ILE A 44 -21.89 -5.07 1.75
N ARG A 45 -22.72 -4.14 2.24
CA ARG A 45 -24.08 -3.97 1.70
C ARG A 45 -24.12 -3.59 0.22
N LYS A 46 -23.05 -3.01 -0.29
CA LYS A 46 -22.91 -2.61 -1.69
C LYS A 46 -22.22 -3.69 -2.56
N GLY A 47 -21.85 -4.83 -1.98
CA GLY A 47 -21.32 -5.98 -2.70
C GLY A 47 -19.80 -5.96 -2.89
N ILE A 48 -19.02 -5.54 -1.88
CA ILE A 48 -17.55 -5.55 -1.93
C ILE A 48 -16.98 -6.94 -2.25
N ASP A 49 -17.69 -8.02 -1.88
CA ASP A 49 -17.27 -9.40 -2.12
C ASP A 49 -17.03 -9.70 -3.60
N GLY A 50 -17.84 -9.08 -4.49
CA GLY A 50 -17.65 -9.17 -5.92
C GLY A 50 -16.31 -8.57 -6.38
N TYR A 51 -15.83 -7.53 -5.68
CA TYR A 51 -14.53 -6.91 -6.00
C TYR A 51 -13.37 -7.74 -5.49
N PHE A 52 -13.46 -8.32 -4.29
CA PHE A 52 -12.44 -9.25 -3.80
C PHE A 52 -12.23 -10.40 -4.79
N SER A 53 -13.31 -10.94 -5.34
CA SER A 53 -13.25 -12.02 -6.32
C SER A 53 -12.75 -11.56 -7.70
N SER A 54 -13.20 -10.41 -8.19
CA SER A 54 -12.90 -9.95 -9.57
C SER A 54 -11.49 -9.40 -9.74
N ILE A 55 -10.95 -8.70 -8.71
CA ILE A 55 -9.60 -8.16 -8.75
C ILE A 55 -8.57 -9.25 -8.47
N ASP A 56 -8.93 -10.26 -7.67
CA ASP A 56 -8.10 -11.44 -7.37
C ASP A 56 -6.68 -11.06 -6.89
N ALA A 57 -6.63 -10.25 -5.83
CA ALA A 57 -5.36 -9.78 -5.26
C ALA A 57 -4.77 -10.79 -4.27
N ASP A 58 -3.43 -10.80 -4.15
CA ASP A 58 -2.73 -11.58 -3.12
C ASP A 58 -2.77 -10.88 -1.76
N ILE A 59 -2.71 -9.54 -1.78
CA ILE A 59 -2.74 -8.71 -0.57
C ILE A 59 -3.72 -7.55 -0.77
N TRP A 60 -4.65 -7.38 0.20
CA TRP A 60 -5.50 -6.20 0.30
C TRP A 60 -5.11 -5.37 1.51
N MET A 61 -5.00 -4.08 1.33
CA MET A 61 -4.74 -3.09 2.37
C MET A 61 -5.88 -2.08 2.37
N LEU A 62 -6.77 -2.21 3.34
CA LEU A 62 -8.00 -1.43 3.42
C LEU A 62 -7.84 -0.31 4.44
N GLN A 63 -8.35 0.88 4.11
CA GLN A 63 -8.40 2.03 5.00
C GLN A 63 -9.86 2.42 5.27
N GLU A 64 -10.08 3.17 6.33
CA GLU A 64 -11.41 3.57 6.80
C GLU A 64 -12.38 2.40 6.97
N VAL A 65 -11.95 1.35 7.64
CA VAL A 65 -12.79 0.18 7.92
C VAL A 65 -13.98 0.55 8.81
N ARG A 66 -13.81 1.47 9.76
CA ARG A 66 -14.87 2.06 10.59
C ARG A 66 -15.73 1.03 11.32
N ALA A 67 -15.14 -0.07 11.72
CA ALA A 67 -15.84 -1.14 12.44
C ALA A 67 -14.89 -1.88 13.37
N LEU A 68 -15.38 -2.24 14.54
CA LEU A 68 -14.78 -3.25 15.41
C LEU A 68 -15.19 -4.63 14.91
N PRO A 69 -14.43 -5.71 15.25
CA PRO A 69 -14.74 -7.08 14.81
C PRO A 69 -16.20 -7.48 15.11
N GLU A 70 -16.71 -7.17 16.31
CA GLU A 70 -18.06 -7.51 16.74
C GLU A 70 -19.16 -6.67 16.04
N GLN A 71 -18.79 -5.64 15.28
CA GLN A 71 -19.72 -4.82 14.53
C GLN A 71 -19.92 -5.30 13.08
N LEU A 72 -19.14 -6.29 12.65
CA LEU A 72 -19.33 -6.91 11.34
C LEU A 72 -20.64 -7.71 11.31
N PRO A 73 -21.33 -7.81 10.15
CA PRO A 73 -22.54 -8.60 10.04
C PRO A 73 -22.28 -10.07 10.40
N LYS A 74 -23.13 -10.67 11.25
CA LYS A 74 -22.94 -12.06 11.74
C LYS A 74 -22.94 -13.14 10.65
N ASN A 75 -23.53 -12.83 9.51
CA ASN A 75 -23.63 -13.71 8.35
C ASN A 75 -22.65 -13.33 7.22
N TRP A 76 -21.64 -12.55 7.52
CA TRP A 76 -20.59 -12.17 6.58
C TRP A 76 -19.23 -12.47 7.16
N ASP A 77 -18.40 -13.10 6.37
CA ASP A 77 -17.01 -13.39 6.68
C ASP A 77 -16.09 -12.72 5.64
N TRP A 78 -14.86 -12.51 6.03
CA TRP A 78 -13.81 -12.09 5.12
C TRP A 78 -13.63 -13.12 4.00
N PRO A 79 -13.14 -12.71 2.79
CA PRO A 79 -12.98 -13.64 1.68
C PRO A 79 -12.18 -14.87 2.06
N GLU A 80 -12.64 -16.04 1.62
CA GLU A 80 -11.98 -17.32 1.88
C GLU A 80 -10.54 -17.32 1.36
N GLY A 81 -9.63 -17.96 2.10
CA GLY A 81 -8.23 -18.10 1.74
C GLY A 81 -7.35 -16.92 2.14
N TYR A 82 -7.90 -15.90 2.82
CA TYR A 82 -7.11 -14.80 3.35
C TYR A 82 -6.93 -14.91 4.87
N GLU A 83 -5.69 -14.71 5.30
CA GLU A 83 -5.40 -14.30 6.67
C GLU A 83 -5.74 -12.81 6.83
N VAL A 84 -6.40 -12.43 7.91
CA VAL A 84 -6.90 -11.06 8.10
C VAL A 84 -6.38 -10.47 9.41
N HIS A 85 -5.78 -9.30 9.33
CA HIS A 85 -5.44 -8.48 10.49
C HIS A 85 -6.23 -7.17 10.43
N LEU A 86 -7.13 -6.98 11.39
CA LEU A 86 -7.91 -5.75 11.57
C LEU A 86 -7.31 -4.95 12.72
N HIS A 87 -6.95 -3.70 12.45
CA HIS A 87 -6.52 -2.72 13.46
C HIS A 87 -7.55 -1.57 13.51
N PRO A 88 -8.59 -1.70 14.34
CA PRO A 88 -9.67 -0.73 14.42
C PRO A 88 -9.27 0.49 15.27
N ALA A 89 -9.97 1.61 15.08
CA ALA A 89 -9.91 2.69 16.05
C ALA A 89 -10.68 2.33 17.33
N GLU A 90 -10.28 2.89 18.47
CA GLU A 90 -11.05 2.81 19.73
C GLU A 90 -12.44 3.44 19.58
N LYS A 91 -12.51 4.54 18.86
CA LYS A 91 -13.78 5.23 18.58
C LYS A 91 -14.60 4.45 17.55
N LYS A 92 -15.74 3.94 17.96
CA LYS A 92 -16.68 3.19 17.12
C LYS A 92 -17.08 3.97 15.87
N GLY A 93 -17.03 3.31 14.71
CA GLY A 93 -17.45 3.89 13.43
C GLY A 93 -16.49 4.92 12.84
N TYR A 94 -15.25 4.92 13.30
CA TYR A 94 -14.21 5.87 12.88
C TYR A 94 -12.94 5.15 12.44
N SER A 95 -12.21 5.70 11.45
CA SER A 95 -10.88 5.26 11.02
C SER A 95 -10.72 3.73 10.91
N GLY A 96 -9.57 3.19 11.32
CA GLY A 96 -9.26 1.75 11.28
C GLY A 96 -8.76 1.27 9.94
N VAL A 97 -7.77 0.38 9.96
CA VAL A 97 -7.22 -0.27 8.76
C VAL A 97 -7.29 -1.79 8.88
N ALA A 98 -7.31 -2.48 7.75
CA ALA A 98 -7.21 -3.94 7.70
C ALA A 98 -6.25 -4.38 6.60
N THR A 99 -5.48 -5.43 6.87
CA THR A 99 -4.64 -6.10 5.88
C THR A 99 -5.09 -7.54 5.74
N LEU A 100 -5.38 -7.96 4.50
CA LEU A 100 -5.75 -9.31 4.15
C LEU A 100 -4.66 -9.90 3.26
N SER A 101 -4.27 -11.15 3.47
CA SER A 101 -3.22 -11.80 2.69
C SER A 101 -3.52 -13.27 2.41
N ARG A 102 -3.33 -13.70 1.15
CA ARG A 102 -3.32 -15.11 0.75
C ARG A 102 -1.97 -15.78 0.96
N ILE A 103 -0.93 -14.99 1.18
CA ILE A 103 0.41 -15.49 1.49
C ILE A 103 0.70 -15.32 2.98
N PRO A 104 1.61 -16.11 3.56
CA PRO A 104 1.92 -16.01 4.99
C PRO A 104 2.20 -14.58 5.41
N MET A 105 1.51 -14.12 6.45
CA MET A 105 1.57 -12.75 6.95
C MET A 105 2.09 -12.75 8.39
N GLN A 106 3.12 -11.95 8.65
CA GLN A 106 3.59 -11.65 9.99
C GLN A 106 3.30 -10.18 10.30
N ILE A 107 2.51 -9.93 11.34
CA ILE A 107 2.35 -8.55 11.82
C ILE A 107 3.60 -8.16 12.60
N VAL A 108 4.29 -7.16 12.07
CA VAL A 108 5.53 -6.62 12.69
C VAL A 108 5.17 -5.62 13.78
N ARG A 109 4.18 -4.75 13.48
CA ARG A 109 3.63 -3.80 14.46
C ARG A 109 2.34 -3.18 13.97
N THR A 110 1.60 -2.61 14.91
CA THR A 110 0.53 -1.62 14.67
C THR A 110 0.98 -0.26 15.19
N GLY A 111 0.50 0.80 14.56
CA GLY A 111 0.87 2.16 14.90
C GLY A 111 2.32 2.52 14.57
N LYS A 112 2.68 3.74 14.90
CA LYS A 112 4.02 4.31 14.80
C LYS A 112 4.44 4.91 16.14
N PRO A 113 5.73 5.16 16.41
CA PRO A 113 6.14 6.01 17.52
C PRO A 113 5.48 7.40 17.36
N SER A 114 4.75 7.84 18.35
CA SER A 114 4.01 9.10 18.29
C SER A 114 3.97 9.75 19.68
N ALA A 115 4.17 11.06 19.71
CA ALA A 115 3.99 11.85 20.92
C ALA A 115 2.51 12.29 21.12
N ILE A 116 1.76 12.37 20.01
CA ILE A 116 0.38 12.85 20.02
C ILE A 116 -0.67 11.74 20.07
N ASP A 117 -0.30 10.52 19.66
CA ASP A 117 -1.15 9.32 19.71
C ASP A 117 -0.28 8.07 19.87
N PRO A 118 0.28 7.83 21.07
CA PRO A 118 1.24 6.75 21.33
C PRO A 118 0.67 5.35 21.09
N GLU A 119 -0.63 5.18 21.31
CA GLU A 119 -1.33 3.89 21.22
C GLU A 119 -1.92 3.65 19.82
N ASP A 120 -1.76 4.61 18.89
CA ASP A 120 -2.48 4.60 17.59
C ASP A 120 -3.99 4.37 17.77
N SER A 121 -4.58 5.15 18.69
CA SER A 121 -5.99 5.04 19.11
C SER A 121 -6.97 5.18 17.95
N GLU A 122 -6.53 5.77 16.83
CA GLU A 122 -7.31 5.91 15.61
C GLU A 122 -7.11 4.73 14.63
N GLY A 123 -6.23 3.73 14.95
CA GLY A 123 -6.06 2.53 14.14
C GLY A 123 -5.61 2.83 12.70
N ARG A 124 -4.44 3.51 12.55
CA ARG A 124 -4.05 4.09 11.26
C ARG A 124 -2.94 3.37 10.53
N ILE A 125 -2.17 2.51 11.23
CA ILE A 125 -1.00 1.86 10.64
C ILE A 125 -0.96 0.39 11.01
N VAL A 126 -0.76 -0.45 9.99
CA VAL A 126 -0.33 -1.85 10.14
C VAL A 126 0.92 -2.07 9.30
N VAL A 127 1.97 -2.55 9.95
CA VAL A 127 3.18 -3.05 9.29
C VAL A 127 3.14 -4.56 9.28
N SER A 128 3.14 -5.15 8.10
CA SER A 128 3.13 -6.60 7.90
C SER A 128 4.30 -7.02 7.02
N LYS A 129 4.81 -8.23 7.27
CA LYS A 129 5.85 -8.85 6.45
C LYS A 129 5.27 -10.07 5.74
N HIS A 130 5.49 -10.14 4.43
CA HIS A 130 5.05 -11.19 3.52
C HIS A 130 6.28 -11.75 2.83
N ASN A 131 6.83 -12.88 3.34
CA ASN A 131 8.16 -13.37 2.93
C ASN A 131 9.22 -12.26 3.12
N ARG A 132 9.78 -11.73 2.03
CA ARG A 132 10.79 -10.66 2.06
C ARG A 132 10.20 -9.25 1.89
N ILE A 133 8.91 -9.13 1.55
CA ILE A 133 8.26 -7.84 1.33
C ILE A 133 7.70 -7.33 2.66
N THR A 134 8.01 -6.08 2.99
CA THR A 134 7.36 -5.35 4.07
C THR A 134 6.28 -4.44 3.49
N CYS A 135 5.04 -4.61 3.94
CA CYS A 135 3.91 -3.76 3.58
C CYS A 135 3.53 -2.86 4.76
N ILE A 136 3.34 -1.58 4.51
CA ILE A 136 2.90 -0.59 5.49
C ILE A 136 1.57 -0.01 4.99
N ASN A 137 0.47 -0.51 5.57
CA ASN A 137 -0.87 -0.01 5.30
C ASN A 137 -1.13 1.22 6.17
N THR A 138 -1.38 2.36 5.55
CA THR A 138 -1.49 3.66 6.23
C THR A 138 -2.80 4.37 5.87
N TYR A 139 -3.46 4.95 6.89
CA TYR A 139 -4.54 5.91 6.73
C TYR A 139 -4.16 7.24 7.41
N LEU A 140 -3.66 8.19 6.62
CA LEU A 140 -3.21 9.49 7.12
C LEU A 140 -4.42 10.35 7.54
N PRO A 141 -4.36 11.07 8.67
CA PRO A 141 -5.46 11.93 9.12
C PRO A 141 -5.90 12.95 8.08
N SER A 142 -7.21 13.17 7.95
CA SER A 142 -7.75 14.32 7.23
C SER A 142 -7.77 15.55 8.13
N GLY A 143 -7.37 16.71 7.60
CA GLY A 143 -7.42 18.00 8.29
C GLY A 143 -8.71 18.81 8.02
N SER A 144 -9.66 18.26 7.27
CA SER A 144 -10.83 19.00 6.76
C SER A 144 -11.86 19.41 7.83
N SER A 145 -11.71 18.92 9.08
CA SER A 145 -12.66 19.21 10.18
C SER A 145 -12.33 20.46 10.99
N GLY A 146 -11.36 21.28 10.55
CA GLY A 146 -10.96 22.52 11.18
C GLY A 146 -9.50 22.57 11.61
N ASP A 147 -9.07 23.73 12.12
CA ASP A 147 -7.65 24.05 12.36
C ASP A 147 -6.97 23.11 13.37
N GLU A 148 -7.68 22.68 14.39
CA GLU A 148 -7.12 21.74 15.38
C GLU A 148 -6.79 20.40 14.71
N ARG A 149 -7.71 19.88 13.88
CA ARG A 149 -7.49 18.64 13.16
C ARG A 149 -6.40 18.79 12.08
N GLN A 150 -6.28 19.96 11.47
CA GLN A 150 -5.19 20.24 10.53
C GLN A 150 -3.83 20.23 11.24
N ARG A 151 -3.70 20.87 12.42
CA ARG A 151 -2.46 20.81 13.23
C ARG A 151 -2.11 19.38 13.65
N PHE A 152 -3.11 18.62 14.09
CA PHE A 152 -2.92 17.18 14.38
C PHE A 152 -2.37 16.44 13.18
N LYS A 153 -2.97 16.63 12.00
CA LYS A 153 -2.51 16.02 10.74
C LYS A 153 -1.06 16.37 10.43
N GLU A 154 -0.68 17.64 10.51
CA GLU A 154 0.68 18.10 10.21
C GLU A 154 1.72 17.49 11.16
N THR A 155 1.46 17.47 12.45
CA THR A 155 2.33 16.78 13.43
C THR A 155 2.42 15.28 13.13
N TRP A 156 1.29 14.64 12.82
CA TRP A 156 1.23 13.22 12.48
C TRP A 156 2.03 12.90 11.20
N MET A 157 1.99 13.79 10.21
CA MET A 157 2.75 13.68 8.96
C MET A 157 4.27 13.69 9.22
N ASP A 158 4.75 14.61 10.06
CA ASP A 158 6.18 14.71 10.40
C ASP A 158 6.65 13.46 11.17
N GLU A 159 5.87 13.00 12.16
CA GLU A 159 6.18 11.77 12.90
C GLU A 159 6.17 10.55 11.97
N TRP A 160 5.24 10.48 11.01
CA TRP A 160 5.16 9.37 10.07
C TRP A 160 6.35 9.35 9.10
N ARG A 161 6.78 10.51 8.59
CA ARG A 161 7.98 10.61 7.77
C ARG A 161 9.22 10.13 8.53
N ASN A 162 9.36 10.52 9.80
CA ASN A 162 10.45 10.04 10.66
C ASN A 162 10.36 8.51 10.90
N PHE A 163 9.16 7.99 11.08
CA PHE A 163 8.93 6.55 11.23
C PHE A 163 9.34 5.76 9.98
N LEU A 164 9.19 6.34 8.79
CA LEU A 164 9.54 5.69 7.54
C LEU A 164 11.04 5.68 7.22
N GLN A 165 11.86 6.52 7.86
CA GLN A 165 13.28 6.66 7.55
C GLN A 165 14.06 5.33 7.55
N PRO A 166 13.90 4.41 8.53
CA PRO A 166 14.65 3.15 8.55
C PRO A 166 14.29 2.19 7.40
N TYR A 167 13.21 2.44 6.68
CA TYR A 167 12.72 1.56 5.61
C TYR A 167 13.23 1.98 4.23
N ILE A 168 13.72 3.20 4.06
CA ILE A 168 14.13 3.75 2.75
C ILE A 168 15.31 2.97 2.19
N ASP A 169 16.36 2.79 2.99
CA ASP A 169 17.62 2.16 2.57
C ASP A 169 17.58 0.62 2.75
N SER A 170 16.42 0.05 3.03
CA SER A 170 16.28 -1.40 3.15
C SER A 170 16.63 -2.08 1.82
N SER A 171 17.50 -3.10 1.88
CA SER A 171 17.78 -3.96 0.73
C SER A 171 16.64 -4.92 0.39
N GLU A 172 15.65 -5.06 1.31
CA GLU A 172 14.41 -5.80 1.04
C GLU A 172 13.32 -4.83 0.56
N PRO A 173 12.40 -5.31 -0.29
CA PRO A 173 11.30 -4.48 -0.78
C PRO A 173 10.41 -3.97 0.36
N VAL A 174 10.17 -2.65 0.38
CA VAL A 174 9.22 -2.00 1.29
C VAL A 174 8.19 -1.23 0.47
N ILE A 175 6.93 -1.55 0.73
CA ILE A 175 5.76 -1.01 0.04
C ILE A 175 4.89 -0.30 1.07
N VAL A 176 4.81 1.01 0.98
CA VAL A 176 3.89 1.84 1.77
C VAL A 176 2.69 2.15 0.91
N CYS A 177 1.49 1.96 1.42
CA CYS A 177 0.30 2.34 0.68
C CYS A 177 -0.82 2.87 1.57
N GLY A 178 -1.76 3.51 0.96
CA GLY A 178 -2.98 3.96 1.60
C GLY A 178 -3.49 5.32 1.16
N ASP A 179 -4.51 5.77 1.84
CA ASP A 179 -5.05 7.11 1.71
C ASP A 179 -4.19 8.08 2.55
N LEU A 180 -3.37 8.88 1.85
CA LEU A 180 -2.50 9.87 2.48
C LEU A 180 -3.19 11.22 2.67
N ASN A 181 -4.43 11.38 2.21
CA ASN A 181 -5.20 12.62 2.34
C ASN A 181 -4.44 13.88 1.83
N VAL A 182 -3.50 13.72 0.90
CA VAL A 182 -2.70 14.78 0.26
C VAL A 182 -2.66 14.55 -1.24
N ALA A 183 -3.05 15.54 -2.02
CA ALA A 183 -2.75 15.61 -3.45
C ALA A 183 -1.43 16.37 -3.63
N HIS A 184 -0.43 15.74 -4.27
CA HIS A 184 0.93 16.27 -4.31
C HIS A 184 1.08 17.42 -5.29
N THR A 185 0.69 17.21 -6.54
CA THR A 185 0.88 18.17 -7.63
C THR A 185 -0.44 18.70 -8.17
N GLU A 186 -0.37 19.67 -9.08
CA GLU A 186 -1.55 20.19 -9.77
C GLU A 186 -2.22 19.15 -10.69
N ASP A 187 -1.49 18.08 -11.07
CA ASP A 187 -2.04 16.97 -11.84
C ASP A 187 -2.83 15.98 -10.95
N ASP A 188 -2.66 16.07 -9.63
CA ASP A 188 -3.30 15.19 -8.66
C ASP A 188 -4.64 15.73 -8.16
N ILE A 189 -5.08 16.87 -8.67
CA ILE A 189 -6.30 17.52 -8.19
C ILE A 189 -7.05 18.25 -9.33
N TRP A 190 -8.37 18.09 -9.32
CA TRP A 190 -9.21 18.95 -10.15
C TRP A 190 -9.22 20.38 -9.58
N ASN A 191 -9.08 21.39 -10.45
CA ASN A 191 -9.10 22.82 -10.10
C ASN A 191 -8.11 23.21 -8.99
N PRO A 192 -6.80 23.07 -9.22
CA PRO A 192 -5.77 23.35 -8.20
C PRO A 192 -5.85 24.79 -7.65
N LYS A 193 -6.14 25.77 -8.50
CA LYS A 193 -6.27 27.17 -8.06
C LYS A 193 -7.41 27.37 -7.08
N GLY A 194 -8.57 26.75 -7.31
CA GLY A 194 -9.74 26.83 -6.43
C GLY A 194 -9.55 26.10 -5.11
N ASN A 195 -8.67 25.10 -5.06
CA ASN A 195 -8.42 24.25 -3.91
C ASN A 195 -7.11 24.59 -3.16
N ALA A 196 -6.37 25.62 -3.55
CA ALA A 196 -5.04 25.95 -3.01
C ALA A 196 -5.00 26.22 -1.49
N LYS A 197 -6.16 26.46 -0.87
CA LYS A 197 -6.31 26.67 0.58
C LYS A 197 -7.08 25.53 1.28
N MET A 198 -7.30 24.43 0.59
CA MET A 198 -8.02 23.27 1.15
C MET A 198 -7.05 22.28 1.78
N SER A 199 -7.41 21.74 2.95
CA SER A 199 -6.70 20.60 3.54
C SER A 199 -6.58 19.47 2.53
N GLY A 200 -5.39 18.88 2.43
CA GLY A 200 -5.03 17.91 1.41
C GLY A 200 -4.37 18.52 0.18
N PHE A 201 -4.33 19.87 0.05
CA PHE A 201 -3.62 20.55 -1.03
C PHE A 201 -2.92 21.85 -0.58
N LEU A 202 -2.72 22.01 0.73
CA LEU A 202 -1.99 23.15 1.28
C LEU A 202 -0.52 23.12 0.85
N PRO A 203 0.14 24.28 0.68
CA PRO A 203 1.54 24.34 0.27
C PRO A 203 2.48 23.48 1.14
N GLN A 204 2.29 23.49 2.47
CA GLN A 204 3.09 22.71 3.40
C GLN A 204 2.85 21.19 3.27
N GLU A 205 1.63 20.75 2.97
CA GLU A 205 1.32 19.33 2.74
C GLU A 205 1.98 18.84 1.44
N ARG A 206 1.93 19.63 0.39
CA ARG A 206 2.59 19.36 -0.89
C ARG A 206 4.12 19.33 -0.74
N GLN A 207 4.69 20.29 -0.01
CA GLN A 207 6.11 20.32 0.30
C GLN A 207 6.54 19.08 1.09
N TRP A 208 5.77 18.69 2.10
CA TRP A 208 6.02 17.48 2.86
C TRP A 208 6.03 16.23 1.96
N PHE A 209 5.10 16.13 1.02
CA PHE A 209 5.11 15.01 0.07
C PHE A 209 6.35 15.03 -0.84
N SER A 210 6.77 16.22 -1.32
CA SER A 210 8.02 16.36 -2.06
C SER A 210 9.23 15.88 -1.26
N GLN A 211 9.25 16.18 0.05
CA GLN A 211 10.32 15.70 0.93
C GLN A 211 10.36 14.19 1.09
N LEU A 212 9.21 13.48 1.03
CA LEU A 212 9.20 12.02 0.99
C LEU A 212 9.91 11.49 -0.26
N LEU A 213 9.66 12.11 -1.40
CA LEU A 213 10.32 11.72 -2.66
C LEU A 213 11.82 12.05 -2.63
N ASP A 214 12.20 13.20 -2.07
CA ASP A 214 13.59 13.62 -1.89
C ASP A 214 14.34 12.69 -0.91
N ASP A 215 13.64 12.12 0.07
CA ASP A 215 14.19 11.11 1.00
C ASP A 215 14.50 9.77 0.30
N GLY A 216 13.91 9.51 -0.87
CA GLY A 216 14.15 8.29 -1.65
C GLY A 216 12.93 7.38 -1.84
N TRP A 217 11.73 7.82 -1.47
CA TRP A 217 10.50 7.12 -1.81
C TRP A 217 10.10 7.39 -3.27
N HIS A 218 9.59 6.35 -3.94
CA HIS A 218 9.08 6.40 -5.31
C HIS A 218 7.55 6.43 -5.30
N ASP A 219 6.94 7.43 -5.93
CA ASP A 219 5.49 7.40 -6.24
C ASP A 219 5.28 6.48 -7.45
N ALA A 220 4.94 5.22 -7.20
CA ALA A 220 4.84 4.20 -8.24
C ALA A 220 3.92 4.61 -9.40
N PHE A 221 2.83 5.34 -9.11
CA PHE A 221 1.92 5.80 -10.16
C PHE A 221 2.58 6.87 -11.05
N ARG A 222 3.27 7.83 -10.43
CA ARG A 222 3.97 8.90 -11.20
C ARG A 222 5.17 8.37 -11.97
N ASP A 223 5.92 7.44 -11.39
CA ASP A 223 7.04 6.80 -12.07
C ASP A 223 6.59 6.03 -13.32
N LYS A 224 5.42 5.38 -13.26
CA LYS A 224 4.86 4.61 -14.38
C LYS A 224 4.18 5.48 -15.43
N HIS A 225 3.35 6.45 -15.01
CA HIS A 225 2.46 7.19 -15.91
C HIS A 225 2.96 8.59 -16.26
N GLY A 226 3.96 9.10 -15.56
CA GLY A 226 4.57 10.40 -15.79
C GLY A 226 3.73 11.58 -15.31
N VAL A 227 4.28 12.77 -15.51
CA VAL A 227 3.59 14.06 -15.27
C VAL A 227 2.55 14.34 -16.34
N GLY A 228 1.54 15.16 -16.02
CA GLY A 228 0.44 15.50 -16.93
C GLY A 228 -0.71 14.50 -16.93
N THR A 229 -0.54 13.31 -16.32
CA THR A 229 -1.61 12.32 -16.22
C THR A 229 -2.56 12.69 -15.08
N LYS A 230 -3.80 13.04 -15.45
CA LYS A 230 -4.86 13.41 -14.49
C LYS A 230 -5.80 12.26 -14.28
N ILE A 231 -5.42 11.34 -13.40
CA ILE A 231 -6.23 10.21 -12.95
C ILE A 231 -6.36 10.31 -11.44
N TYR A 232 -7.58 10.33 -10.96
CA TYR A 232 -7.92 10.55 -9.56
C TYR A 232 -8.32 9.25 -8.89
N SER A 233 -8.15 9.21 -7.56
CA SER A 233 -8.53 8.06 -6.72
C SER A 233 -9.72 8.35 -5.81
N TRP A 234 -10.07 9.62 -5.57
CA TRP A 234 -11.18 10.04 -4.71
C TRP A 234 -12.03 11.13 -5.36
N TRP A 235 -13.34 11.10 -5.07
CA TRP A 235 -14.32 12.11 -5.50
C TRP A 235 -15.28 12.43 -4.37
N SER A 236 -15.43 13.73 -4.10
CA SER A 236 -16.46 14.18 -3.15
C SER A 236 -17.86 13.70 -3.54
N ASN A 237 -18.66 13.30 -2.55
CA ASN A 237 -20.07 12.96 -2.77
C ASN A 237 -20.95 14.19 -3.10
N ARG A 238 -20.38 15.41 -3.08
CA ARG A 238 -21.09 16.66 -3.37
C ARG A 238 -20.88 17.11 -4.82
N GLY A 239 -21.81 17.92 -5.33
CA GLY A 239 -21.66 18.65 -6.59
C GLY A 239 -21.52 17.78 -7.83
N GLN A 240 -21.95 16.51 -7.78
CA GLN A 240 -21.76 15.54 -8.87
C GLN A 240 -20.26 15.37 -9.26
N ALA A 241 -19.36 15.44 -8.27
CA ALA A 241 -17.92 15.46 -8.52
C ALA A 241 -17.46 14.21 -9.30
N ARG A 242 -18.01 13.05 -8.99
CA ARG A 242 -17.71 11.79 -9.67
C ARG A 242 -18.14 11.80 -11.15
N ALA A 243 -19.38 12.20 -11.43
CA ALA A 243 -19.91 12.27 -12.79
C ALA A 243 -19.17 13.30 -13.66
N LYS A 244 -18.62 14.34 -13.04
CA LYS A 244 -17.85 15.42 -13.71
C LYS A 244 -16.34 15.21 -13.67
N ASP A 245 -15.89 14.08 -13.16
CA ASP A 245 -14.49 13.73 -12.93
C ASP A 245 -13.68 14.83 -12.17
N ARG A 246 -14.30 15.41 -11.13
CA ARG A 246 -13.71 16.43 -10.28
C ARG A 246 -13.09 15.78 -9.05
N GLY A 247 -12.04 15.00 -9.29
CA GLY A 247 -11.43 14.15 -8.29
C GLY A 247 -10.09 14.67 -7.78
N TRP A 248 -9.53 13.91 -6.84
CA TRP A 248 -8.22 14.07 -6.26
C TRP A 248 -7.51 12.71 -6.26
N ARG A 249 -6.20 12.68 -6.49
CA ARG A 249 -5.37 11.50 -6.24
C ARG A 249 -4.73 11.66 -4.87
N ILE A 250 -5.24 10.92 -3.92
CA ILE A 250 -4.82 10.95 -2.51
C ILE A 250 -4.48 9.56 -1.96
N ASP A 251 -4.71 8.52 -2.75
CA ASP A 251 -4.33 7.15 -2.46
C ASP A 251 -3.07 6.79 -3.26
N TYR A 252 -2.08 6.20 -2.58
CA TYR A 252 -0.74 6.00 -3.13
C TYR A 252 -0.19 4.61 -2.86
N PHE A 253 0.77 4.22 -3.69
CA PHE A 253 1.82 3.28 -3.40
C PHE A 253 3.15 4.04 -3.44
N LEU A 254 3.81 4.15 -2.29
CA LEU A 254 5.18 4.66 -2.15
C LEU A 254 6.12 3.47 -1.94
N LEU A 255 7.16 3.40 -2.72
CA LEU A 255 8.06 2.26 -2.78
C LEU A 255 9.48 2.69 -2.43
N ASN A 256 10.23 1.87 -1.67
CA ASN A 256 11.66 2.06 -1.63
C ASN A 256 12.29 1.57 -2.95
N HIS A 257 13.58 1.82 -3.15
CA HIS A 257 14.27 1.44 -4.39
C HIS A 257 14.10 -0.05 -4.71
N ALA A 258 14.29 -0.94 -3.72
CA ALA A 258 14.19 -2.40 -3.93
C ALA A 258 12.78 -2.85 -4.34
N ALA A 259 11.72 -2.19 -3.86
CA ALA A 259 10.35 -2.48 -4.28
C ALA A 259 10.04 -1.89 -5.65
N ASN A 260 10.60 -0.71 -5.97
CA ASN A 260 10.37 -0.04 -7.25
C ASN A 260 10.92 -0.84 -8.44
N GLU A 261 12.05 -1.54 -8.26
CA GLU A 261 12.60 -2.46 -9.26
C GLU A 261 11.70 -3.65 -9.62
N LEU A 262 10.73 -3.98 -8.76
CA LEU A 262 9.79 -5.08 -8.96
C LEU A 262 8.50 -4.66 -9.67
N VAL A 263 8.27 -3.37 -9.88
CA VAL A 263 7.01 -2.87 -10.43
C VAL A 263 6.81 -3.32 -11.86
N LYS A 264 5.74 -4.06 -12.09
CA LYS A 264 5.26 -4.45 -13.41
C LYS A 264 4.21 -3.49 -13.94
N ASP A 265 3.20 -3.24 -13.14
CA ASP A 265 2.11 -2.33 -13.47
C ASP A 265 1.50 -1.69 -12.22
N ILE A 266 0.96 -0.48 -12.38
CA ILE A 266 0.14 0.18 -11.38
C ILE A 266 -1.00 0.92 -12.05
N ARG A 267 -2.21 0.82 -11.48
CA ARG A 267 -3.39 1.50 -11.99
C ARG A 267 -4.36 1.87 -10.89
N ILE A 268 -5.19 2.86 -11.16
CA ILE A 268 -6.33 3.24 -10.33
C ILE A 268 -7.57 2.67 -11.02
N GLU A 269 -8.26 1.71 -10.36
CA GLU A 269 -9.41 1.03 -10.91
C GLU A 269 -10.67 1.85 -10.70
N ARG A 270 -11.03 2.63 -11.73
CA ARG A 270 -12.16 3.57 -11.67
C ARG A 270 -13.49 2.93 -12.03
N GLN A 271 -13.46 1.80 -12.77
CA GLN A 271 -14.67 1.11 -13.20
C GLN A 271 -15.13 0.17 -12.09
N GLY A 272 -16.34 0.39 -11.60
CA GLY A 272 -16.96 -0.48 -10.63
C GLY A 272 -16.60 -0.20 -9.16
N GLY A 273 -15.35 0.10 -8.81
CA GLY A 273 -14.93 0.38 -7.42
C GLY A 273 -15.66 1.57 -6.79
N LEU A 274 -16.03 2.55 -7.59
CA LEU A 274 -16.72 3.76 -7.16
C LEU A 274 -18.17 3.56 -6.69
N GLU A 275 -18.78 2.43 -6.98
CA GLU A 275 -20.11 2.09 -6.46
C GLU A 275 -20.05 1.69 -4.99
N ILE A 276 -18.92 1.12 -4.57
CA ILE A 276 -18.69 0.66 -3.21
C ILE A 276 -18.24 1.80 -2.31
N SER A 277 -17.23 2.56 -2.73
CA SER A 277 -16.62 3.66 -1.98
C SER A 277 -16.60 4.95 -2.80
N ASP A 278 -16.32 6.09 -2.18
CA ASP A 278 -15.96 7.34 -2.84
C ASP A 278 -14.48 7.38 -3.25
N HIS A 279 -13.71 6.34 -2.88
CA HIS A 279 -12.37 6.07 -3.39
C HIS A 279 -12.38 4.89 -4.38
N ALA A 280 -11.50 4.96 -5.36
CA ALA A 280 -11.17 3.86 -6.27
C ALA A 280 -10.02 3.03 -5.69
N PRO A 281 -10.03 1.69 -5.86
CA PRO A 281 -8.87 0.87 -5.52
C PRO A 281 -7.66 1.25 -6.36
N VAL A 282 -6.49 1.30 -5.73
CA VAL A 282 -5.19 1.39 -6.41
C VAL A 282 -4.60 -0.02 -6.43
N ILE A 283 -4.22 -0.48 -7.60
CA ILE A 283 -3.74 -1.86 -7.85
C ILE A 283 -2.29 -1.79 -8.30
N LEU A 284 -1.41 -2.48 -7.59
CA LEU A 284 0.00 -2.65 -7.90
C LEU A 284 0.28 -4.11 -8.24
N ASP A 285 0.81 -4.36 -9.42
CA ASP A 285 1.30 -5.66 -9.85
C ASP A 285 2.84 -5.65 -9.83
N ILE A 286 3.47 -6.61 -9.16
CA ILE A 286 4.93 -6.75 -9.04
C ILE A 286 5.39 -8.14 -9.48
N ASP A 287 6.60 -8.22 -10.01
CA ASP A 287 7.31 -9.47 -10.29
C ASP A 287 8.24 -9.78 -9.09
N TYR A 288 7.91 -10.82 -8.28
CA TYR A 288 8.61 -11.14 -7.02
C TYR A 288 9.11 -12.59 -6.97
#